data_cf83cb69d465cc5410deb0c48f6c0ab3
#
_entry.id   cf83cb69d465cc5410deb0c48f6c0ab3
#
_cell.length_a   1.000
_cell.length_b   1.000
_cell.length_c   1.000
_cell.angle_alpha   90.00
_cell.angle_beta   90.00
_cell.angle_gamma   90.00
#
_symmetry.space_group_name_H-M   'P 1'
#
loop_
_entity.id
_entity.type
_entity.pdbx_description
1 polymer ?
#
loop_
_entity_poly.entity_id
_entity_poly.type
_entity_poly.pdbx_seq_one_letter_code
_entity_poly.pdbx_strand_id
1 'polypeptide(L)'
;MRTGKSHLSADGLEYVTQCNHLAPFLLTNLLLPRLAAAGTARVVNVSSIAAIRNGLIGWAPLDMDNINYAKDHSPQALMYAYHNSKLMNILFTY
;
A
#
# COMPACT_ATOMS: atom_id res chain seq x y z
N MET A 1 10.21 -2.85 -9.58
CA MET A 1 8.79 -3.13 -9.90
C MET A 1 8.74 -4.13 -11.04
N ARG A 2 8.17 -5.31 -10.84
CA ARG A 2 8.04 -6.29 -11.95
C ARG A 2 6.97 -5.76 -12.90
N THR A 3 7.34 -5.55 -14.14
CA THR A 3 6.40 -5.25 -15.23
C THR A 3 5.63 -6.53 -15.55
N GLY A 4 4.40 -6.63 -15.13
CA GLY A 4 3.58 -7.82 -15.34
C GLY A 4 2.15 -7.58 -14.89
N LYS A 5 1.33 -8.61 -15.02
CA LYS A 5 -0.04 -8.59 -14.51
C LYS A 5 -0.03 -8.56 -12.99
N SER A 6 -0.98 -7.86 -12.38
CA SER A 6 -1.26 -8.00 -10.96
C SER A 6 -1.50 -9.48 -10.62
N HIS A 7 -1.07 -9.91 -9.45
CA HIS A 7 -1.30 -11.27 -8.97
C HIS A 7 -1.60 -11.26 -7.48
N LEU A 8 -2.28 -12.30 -7.04
CA LEU A 8 -2.59 -12.48 -5.63
C LEU A 8 -1.41 -13.13 -4.90
N SER A 9 -1.27 -12.78 -3.64
CA SER A 9 -0.38 -13.46 -2.70
C SER A 9 -0.97 -14.80 -2.25
N ALA A 10 -0.21 -15.54 -1.43
CA ALA A 10 -0.70 -16.76 -0.79
C ALA A 10 -1.93 -16.53 0.11
N ASP A 11 -2.07 -15.31 0.63
CA ASP A 11 -3.22 -14.91 1.48
C ASP A 11 -4.45 -14.46 0.66
N GLY A 12 -4.38 -14.51 -0.67
CA GLY A 12 -5.47 -14.07 -1.54
C GLY A 12 -5.59 -12.55 -1.68
N LEU A 13 -4.56 -11.80 -1.29
CA LEU A 13 -4.52 -10.34 -1.38
C LEU A 13 -3.70 -9.89 -2.60
N GLU A 14 -4.03 -8.73 -3.15
CA GLU A 14 -3.23 -8.17 -4.23
C GLU A 14 -1.80 -7.89 -3.71
N TYR A 15 -0.82 -8.40 -4.44
CA TYR A 15 0.55 -8.52 -3.96
C TYR A 15 1.21 -7.17 -3.63
N VAL A 16 0.99 -6.16 -4.47
CA VAL A 16 1.60 -4.82 -4.26
C VAL A 16 0.99 -4.14 -3.05
N THR A 17 -0.32 -4.21 -2.89
CA THR A 17 -1.03 -3.68 -1.72
C THR A 17 -0.59 -4.37 -0.44
N GLN A 18 -0.46 -5.70 -0.46
CA GLN A 18 -0.01 -6.44 0.71
C GLN A 18 1.42 -6.07 1.10
N CYS A 19 2.35 -6.08 0.16
CA CYS A 19 3.76 -5.79 0.47
C CYS A 19 4.00 -4.33 0.85
N ASN A 20 3.33 -3.40 0.19
CA ASN A 20 3.60 -1.98 0.35
C ASN A 20 2.88 -1.34 1.54
N HIS A 21 1.71 -1.86 1.90
CA HIS A 21 0.87 -1.26 2.93
C HIS A 21 0.48 -2.22 4.05
N LEU A 22 -0.17 -3.34 3.74
CA LEU A 22 -0.72 -4.19 4.78
C LEU A 22 0.37 -4.81 5.68
N ALA A 23 1.49 -5.24 5.10
CA ALA A 23 2.60 -5.80 5.87
C ALA A 23 3.28 -4.75 6.77
N PRO A 24 3.66 -3.54 6.29
CA PRO A 24 4.16 -2.49 7.16
C PRO A 24 3.17 -2.04 8.23
N PHE A 25 1.88 -1.97 7.87
CA PHE A 25 0.82 -1.63 8.81
C PHE A 25 0.74 -2.65 9.95
N LEU A 26 0.66 -3.93 9.63
CA LEU A 26 0.61 -5.01 10.63
C LEU A 26 1.89 -5.03 11.47
N LEU A 27 3.06 -4.97 10.83
CA LEU A 27 4.35 -4.97 11.54
C LEU A 27 4.45 -3.83 12.53
N THR A 28 4.08 -2.61 12.13
CA THR A 28 4.10 -1.44 13.01
C THR A 28 3.20 -1.64 14.21
N ASN A 29 1.97 -2.12 13.99
CA ASN A 29 1.02 -2.37 15.08
C ASN A 29 1.52 -3.45 16.05
N LEU A 30 2.13 -4.51 15.56
CA LEU A 30 2.74 -5.55 16.41
C LEU A 30 3.94 -5.02 17.24
N LEU A 31 4.66 -4.04 16.72
CA LEU A 31 5.81 -3.44 17.36
C LEU A 31 5.46 -2.28 18.31
N LEU A 32 4.24 -1.74 18.26
CA LEU A 32 3.86 -0.57 19.07
C LEU A 32 4.20 -0.70 20.54
N PRO A 33 3.95 -1.84 21.24
CA PRO A 33 4.32 -1.97 22.65
C PRO A 33 5.84 -1.86 22.88
N ARG A 34 6.64 -2.36 21.95
CA ARG A 34 8.11 -2.28 22.03
C ARG A 34 8.62 -0.87 21.74
N LEU A 35 8.01 -0.20 20.76
CA LEU A 35 8.31 1.19 20.43
C LEU A 35 7.99 2.11 21.60
N ALA A 36 6.84 1.91 22.25
CA ALA A 36 6.47 2.67 23.45
C ALA A 36 7.43 2.43 24.62
N ALA A 37 7.85 1.18 24.85
CA ALA A 37 8.79 0.81 25.91
C ALA A 37 10.19 1.39 25.68
N ALA A 38 10.57 1.69 24.46
CA ALA A 38 11.86 2.31 24.15
C ALA A 38 12.00 3.77 24.62
N GLY A 39 10.90 4.41 24.99
CA GLY A 39 10.85 5.81 25.45
C GLY A 39 10.92 6.81 24.28
N THR A 40 11.90 6.70 23.41
CA THR A 40 12.03 7.52 22.21
C THR A 40 12.10 6.62 20.98
N ALA A 41 11.09 6.68 20.13
CA ALA A 41 11.02 5.89 18.92
C ALA A 41 10.39 6.71 17.78
N ARG A 42 10.69 6.31 16.55
CA ARG A 42 10.10 6.88 15.35
C ARG A 42 9.72 5.77 14.38
N VAL A 43 8.57 5.94 13.73
CA VAL A 43 8.16 5.14 12.58
C VAL A 43 8.21 6.04 11.36
N VAL A 44 8.92 5.61 10.33
CA VAL A 44 9.04 6.34 9.07
C VAL A 44 8.40 5.51 7.96
N ASN A 45 7.25 5.97 7.47
CA ASN A 45 6.54 5.32 6.38
C ASN A 45 7.00 5.87 5.02
N VAL A 46 7.47 4.99 4.17
CA VAL A 46 7.92 5.37 2.82
C VAL A 46 6.73 5.40 1.87
N SER A 47 6.42 6.60 1.39
CA SER A 47 5.41 6.83 0.36
C SER A 47 6.07 7.12 -1.00
N SER A 48 5.36 7.75 -1.90
CA SER A 48 5.81 8.12 -3.23
C SER A 48 5.04 9.33 -3.74
N ILE A 49 5.61 10.10 -4.66
CA ILE A 49 4.87 11.12 -5.41
C ILE A 49 3.66 10.52 -6.16
N ALA A 50 3.70 9.23 -6.46
CA ALA A 50 2.58 8.48 -7.04
C ALA A 50 1.32 8.48 -6.14
N ALA A 51 1.45 8.74 -4.84
CA ALA A 51 0.31 8.86 -3.94
C ALA A 51 -0.53 10.11 -4.21
N ILE A 52 0.06 11.17 -4.79
CA ILE A 52 -0.58 12.47 -4.94
C ILE A 52 -1.12 12.65 -6.36
N ARG A 53 -0.37 12.19 -7.35
CA ARG A 53 -0.74 12.38 -8.75
C ARG A 53 -0.08 11.35 -9.64
N ASN A 54 -0.88 10.75 -10.50
CA ASN A 54 -0.37 10.01 -11.62
C ASN A 54 -0.31 10.92 -12.84
N GLY A 55 0.88 11.38 -13.20
CA GLY A 55 1.08 12.35 -14.28
C GLY A 55 0.58 11.90 -15.66
N LEU A 56 0.44 10.60 -15.89
CA LEU A 56 0.08 10.00 -17.19
C LEU A 56 -1.34 9.42 -17.21
N ILE A 57 -1.90 8.97 -16.08
CA ILE A 57 -3.13 8.17 -16.04
C ILE A 57 -4.24 8.84 -15.20
N GLY A 58 -3.97 10.00 -14.59
CA GLY A 58 -4.93 10.66 -13.72
C GLY A 58 -4.92 10.10 -12.29
N TRP A 59 -5.97 10.39 -11.52
CA TRP A 59 -6.14 9.90 -10.15
C TRP A 59 -6.54 8.43 -10.16
N ALA A 60 -5.85 7.59 -9.39
CA ALA A 60 -6.32 6.25 -9.12
C ALA A 60 -7.53 6.33 -8.19
N PRO A 61 -8.70 5.82 -8.58
CA PRO A 61 -9.86 5.83 -7.72
C PRO A 61 -9.60 4.95 -6.49
N LEU A 62 -9.98 5.44 -5.32
CA LEU A 62 -10.03 4.62 -4.10
C LEU A 62 -11.37 3.90 -4.09
N ASP A 63 -11.40 2.73 -4.69
CA ASP A 63 -12.58 1.87 -4.72
C ASP A 63 -12.66 1.06 -3.41
N MET A 64 -13.58 1.43 -2.54
CA MET A 64 -13.73 0.77 -1.24
C MET A 64 -14.25 -0.66 -1.36
N ASP A 65 -14.96 -1.00 -2.44
CA ASP A 65 -15.46 -2.36 -2.69
C ASP A 65 -14.38 -3.28 -3.28
N ASN A 66 -13.31 -2.69 -3.79
CA ASN A 66 -12.17 -3.40 -4.37
C ASN A 66 -10.85 -2.68 -4.03
N ILE A 67 -10.69 -2.28 -2.79
CA ILE A 67 -9.60 -1.41 -2.31
C ILE A 67 -8.20 -1.93 -2.62
N ASN A 68 -8.05 -3.23 -2.72
CA ASN A 68 -6.77 -3.87 -3.03
C ASN A 68 -6.65 -4.33 -4.48
N TYR A 69 -7.61 -4.00 -5.34
CA TYR A 69 -7.63 -4.41 -6.77
C TYR A 69 -7.44 -5.92 -7.01
N ALA A 70 -7.86 -6.75 -6.06
CA ALA A 70 -7.68 -8.21 -6.13
C ALA A 70 -8.47 -8.88 -7.27
N LYS A 71 -9.52 -8.22 -7.75
CA LYS A 71 -10.43 -8.73 -8.81
C LYS A 71 -10.01 -8.36 -10.22
N ASP A 72 -9.07 -7.44 -10.38
CA ASP A 72 -8.60 -6.96 -11.68
C ASP A 72 -7.10 -7.20 -11.82
N HIS A 73 -6.72 -7.95 -12.83
CA HIS A 73 -5.32 -8.31 -13.10
C HIS A 73 -4.73 -7.56 -14.30
N SER A 74 -5.37 -6.48 -14.72
CA SER A 74 -4.85 -5.62 -15.80
C SER A 74 -3.56 -4.90 -15.36
N PRO A 75 -2.71 -4.48 -16.30
CA PRO A 75 -1.57 -3.62 -15.99
C PRO A 75 -1.98 -2.29 -15.33
N GLN A 76 -3.17 -1.78 -15.67
CA GLN A 76 -3.71 -0.56 -15.09
C GLN A 76 -4.08 -0.75 -13.61
N ALA A 77 -4.71 -1.88 -13.27
CA ALA A 77 -5.02 -2.23 -11.89
C ALA A 77 -3.74 -2.34 -11.03
N LEU A 78 -2.67 -2.92 -11.58
CA LEU A 78 -1.38 -2.96 -10.91
C LEU A 78 -0.85 -1.56 -10.58
N MET A 79 -0.98 -0.61 -11.51
CA MET A 79 -0.59 0.78 -11.27
C MET A 79 -1.47 1.45 -10.21
N TYR A 80 -2.78 1.22 -10.24
CA TYR A 80 -3.70 1.74 -9.24
C TYR A 80 -3.45 1.16 -7.85
N ALA A 81 -3.21 -0.15 -7.76
CA ALA A 81 -2.84 -0.79 -6.50
C ALA A 81 -1.55 -0.16 -5.91
N TYR A 82 -0.55 0.09 -6.75
CA TYR A 82 0.67 0.77 -6.31
C TYR A 82 0.39 2.20 -5.80
N HIS A 83 -0.34 3.03 -6.56
CA HIS A 83 -0.67 4.40 -6.16
C HIS A 83 -1.46 4.43 -4.86
N ASN A 84 -2.48 3.59 -4.75
CA ASN A 84 -3.31 3.51 -3.56
C ASN A 84 -2.52 2.98 -2.36
N SER A 85 -1.62 2.01 -2.54
CA SER A 85 -0.76 1.55 -1.45
C SER A 85 0.12 2.67 -0.89
N LYS A 86 0.59 3.58 -1.74
CA LYS A 86 1.40 4.73 -1.32
C LYS A 86 0.56 5.85 -0.69
N LEU A 87 -0.68 6.03 -1.12
CA LEU A 87 -1.64 6.91 -0.46
C LEU A 87 -2.01 6.37 0.93
N MET A 88 -2.29 5.08 1.04
CA MET A 88 -2.57 4.43 2.33
C MET A 88 -1.41 4.59 3.33
N ASN A 89 -0.16 4.58 2.86
CA ASN A 89 0.99 4.83 3.74
C ASN A 89 1.02 6.27 4.27
N ILE A 90 0.55 7.25 3.50
CA ILE A 90 0.36 8.62 4.00
C ILE A 90 -0.74 8.65 5.07
N LEU A 91 -1.91 8.07 4.76
CA LEU A 91 -3.05 8.04 5.69
C LEU A 91 -2.73 7.27 6.98
N PHE A 92 -1.91 6.24 6.89
CA PHE A 92 -1.46 5.46 8.05
C PHE A 92 -0.54 6.28 8.98
N THR A 93 0.12 7.30 8.48
CA THR A 93 1.06 8.13 9.25
C THR A 93 0.32 9.10 10.19
N TYR A 94 -0.91 9.45 9.87
CA TYR A 94 -1.75 10.35 10.65
C TYR A 94 -2.72 9.58 11.56
#